data_bf4a560b62ff05a911d03d1d5435e5d6
#
_entry.id   bf4a560b62ff05a911d03d1d5435e5d6
#
_cell.length_a   1.000
_cell.length_b   1.000
_cell.length_c   1.000
_cell.angle_alpha   90.00
_cell.angle_beta   90.00
_cell.angle_gamma   90.00
#
_symmetry.space_group_name_H-M   'P 1'
#
loop_
_entity.id
_entity.type
_entity.pdbx_description
1 polymer ?
#
loop_
_entity_poly.entity_id
_entity_poly.type
_entity_poly.pdbx_seq_one_letter_code
_entity_poly.pdbx_strand_id
1 'polypeptide(L)'
;MSRLNYAFLLVTLLPQISDAAAVEDEVSYLLGVVDNSDCRFVRNDISYSNEEFQQHLMSKWQQNEELISSAEDFIEKIATRSSISGSPYVALCGGELQIVKDWFIGLLESHRRSNH
;
A
#
# COMPACT_ATOMS: atom_id res chain seq x y z
N MET A 1 34.96 -33.11 23.72
CA MET A 1 35.01 -32.80 22.85
C MET A 1 33.94 -32.34 22.03
N SER A 2 33.07 -32.66 21.63
CA SER A 2 32.14 -32.21 20.70
C SER A 2 31.13 -31.26 21.20
N ARG A 3 31.28 -30.77 22.35
CA ARG A 3 30.36 -29.91 22.83
C ARG A 3 30.24 -28.69 22.12
N LEU A 4 31.02 -28.38 21.23
CA LEU A 4 30.96 -27.13 20.59
C LEU A 4 29.76 -26.90 19.82
N ASN A 5 29.10 -27.88 19.39
CA ASN A 5 28.04 -27.70 18.44
C ASN A 5 26.82 -26.99 18.95
N TYR A 6 26.74 -26.84 20.22
CA TYR A 6 25.53 -26.28 20.72
C TYR A 6 25.40 -24.80 20.46
N ALA A 7 26.46 -24.15 20.29
CA ALA A 7 26.42 -22.72 20.17
C ALA A 7 25.65 -22.24 18.98
N PHE A 8 25.59 -23.05 17.94
CA PHE A 8 24.95 -22.56 16.76
C PHE A 8 23.49 -22.50 16.87
N LEU A 9 22.88 -23.30 17.64
CA LEU A 9 21.46 -23.38 17.69
C LEU A 9 20.79 -22.14 18.20
N LEU A 10 21.53 -21.33 18.90
CA LEU A 10 20.91 -20.20 19.51
C LEU A 10 20.73 -19.03 18.57
N VAL A 11 21.44 -19.07 17.51
CA VAL A 11 21.47 -17.91 16.63
C VAL A 11 20.30 -17.85 15.69
N THR A 12 19.59 -18.95 15.54
CA THR A 12 18.57 -19.00 14.51
C THR A 12 17.19 -18.61 14.96
N LEU A 13 17.07 -18.01 16.12
CA LEU A 13 15.76 -17.76 16.67
C LEU A 13 15.22 -16.37 16.49
N LEU A 14 15.82 -15.58 15.64
CA LEU A 14 15.31 -14.24 15.41
C LEU A 14 14.04 -14.32 14.59
N PRO A 15 13.00 -13.60 15.03
CA PRO A 15 11.76 -13.59 14.27
C PRO A 15 11.97 -12.90 12.94
N GLN A 16 11.27 -13.36 11.93
CA GLN A 16 11.35 -12.78 10.62
C GLN A 16 9.96 -12.35 10.20
N ILE A 17 9.87 -11.17 9.60
CA ILE A 17 8.61 -10.72 9.04
C ILE A 17 8.54 -11.26 7.62
N SER A 18 7.48 -11.98 7.28
CA SER A 18 7.31 -12.51 5.94
C SER A 18 7.06 -11.36 4.96
N ASP A 19 7.42 -11.55 3.70
CA ASP A 19 7.17 -10.56 2.66
C ASP A 19 5.68 -10.25 2.54
N ALA A 20 4.84 -11.26 2.67
CA ALA A 20 3.40 -11.06 2.60
C ALA A 20 2.89 -10.17 3.73
N ALA A 21 3.43 -10.34 4.95
CA ALA A 21 3.03 -9.52 6.09
C ALA A 21 3.51 -8.08 5.91
N ALA A 22 4.70 -7.89 5.35
CA ALA A 22 5.23 -6.55 5.09
C ALA A 22 4.41 -5.83 4.04
N VAL A 23 3.99 -6.51 2.99
CA VAL A 23 3.14 -5.94 1.95
C VAL A 23 1.81 -5.52 2.55
N GLU A 24 1.19 -6.40 3.32
CA GLU A 24 -0.10 -6.10 3.94
C GLU A 24 -0.02 -4.89 4.87
N ASP A 25 1.05 -4.79 5.65
CA ASP A 25 1.24 -3.65 6.54
C ASP A 25 1.34 -2.34 5.76
N GLU A 26 2.14 -2.31 4.73
CA GLU A 26 2.35 -1.09 3.95
C GLU A 26 1.11 -0.69 3.16
N VAL A 27 0.43 -1.67 2.55
CA VAL A 27 -0.80 -1.38 1.81
C VAL A 27 -1.90 -0.91 2.76
N SER A 28 -2.02 -1.53 3.93
CA SER A 28 -3.00 -1.10 4.92
C SER A 28 -2.74 0.32 5.40
N TYR A 29 -1.47 0.70 5.53
CA TYR A 29 -1.12 2.07 5.85
C TYR A 29 -1.63 3.04 4.79
N LEU A 30 -1.39 2.74 3.50
CA LEU A 30 -1.85 3.61 2.41
C LEU A 30 -3.37 3.72 2.37
N LEU A 31 -4.06 2.59 2.53
CA LEU A 31 -5.52 2.59 2.56
C LEU A 31 -6.06 3.37 3.76
N GLY A 32 -5.37 3.28 4.89
CA GLY A 32 -5.72 4.03 6.08
C GLY A 32 -5.59 5.53 5.89
N VAL A 33 -4.57 5.98 5.17
CA VAL A 33 -4.41 7.40 4.87
C VAL A 33 -5.57 7.89 4.02
N VAL A 34 -5.99 7.11 3.03
CA VAL A 34 -7.16 7.46 2.21
C VAL A 34 -8.40 7.58 3.10
N ASP A 35 -8.64 6.58 3.93
CA ASP A 35 -9.83 6.51 4.77
C ASP A 35 -9.91 7.65 5.79
N ASN A 36 -8.76 8.11 6.26
CA ASN A 36 -8.70 9.19 7.23
C ASN A 36 -8.52 10.58 6.61
N SER A 37 -8.51 10.66 5.28
CA SER A 37 -8.34 11.93 4.61
C SER A 37 -9.69 12.62 4.42
N ASP A 38 -9.67 13.92 4.21
CA ASP A 38 -10.86 14.68 3.85
C ASP A 38 -10.89 14.94 2.36
N CYS A 39 -10.19 14.13 1.59
CA CYS A 39 -10.07 14.31 0.16
C CYS A 39 -11.29 13.74 -0.58
N ARG A 40 -11.51 14.26 -1.78
CA ARG A 40 -12.39 13.65 -2.74
C ARG A 40 -11.52 12.97 -3.78
N PHE A 41 -11.99 11.89 -4.35
CA PHE A 41 -11.20 11.12 -5.30
C PHE A 41 -11.96 11.01 -6.62
N VAL A 42 -11.26 11.23 -7.73
CA VAL A 42 -11.88 11.18 -9.05
C VAL A 42 -11.43 9.90 -9.75
N ARG A 43 -12.44 9.17 -10.23
CA ARG A 43 -12.26 7.92 -10.95
C ARG A 43 -13.29 7.92 -12.06
N ASN A 44 -12.85 7.80 -13.31
CA ASN A 44 -13.73 7.83 -14.49
C ASN A 44 -14.60 9.10 -14.53
N ASP A 45 -14.01 10.24 -14.19
CA ASP A 45 -14.69 11.54 -14.15
C ASP A 45 -15.80 11.65 -13.10
N ILE A 46 -15.89 10.69 -12.20
CA ILE A 46 -16.87 10.69 -11.11
C ILE A 46 -16.11 10.89 -9.80
N SER A 47 -16.66 11.75 -8.95
CA SER A 47 -16.09 12.05 -7.65
C SER A 47 -16.61 11.09 -6.59
N TYR A 48 -15.70 10.54 -5.80
CA TYR A 48 -16.02 9.60 -4.73
C TYR A 48 -15.52 10.14 -3.40
N SER A 49 -16.14 9.71 -2.32
CA SER A 49 -15.66 10.01 -0.98
C SER A 49 -14.40 9.19 -0.69
N ASN A 50 -13.67 9.58 0.34
CA ASN A 50 -12.52 8.81 0.82
C ASN A 50 -12.91 7.37 1.15
N GLU A 51 -14.03 7.18 1.80
CA GLU A 51 -14.48 5.84 2.17
C GLU A 51 -14.81 4.98 0.95
N GLU A 52 -15.52 5.55 0.00
CA GLU A 52 -15.86 4.84 -1.24
C GLU A 52 -14.62 4.46 -2.03
N PHE A 53 -13.67 5.38 -2.11
CA PHE A 53 -12.45 5.13 -2.86
C PHE A 53 -11.58 4.07 -2.19
N GLN A 54 -11.46 4.14 -0.86
CA GLN A 54 -10.72 3.15 -0.09
C GLN A 54 -11.32 1.75 -0.32
N GLN A 55 -12.62 1.63 -0.27
CA GLN A 55 -13.30 0.36 -0.52
C GLN A 55 -13.07 -0.13 -1.94
N HIS A 56 -13.04 0.78 -2.91
CA HIS A 56 -12.77 0.43 -4.29
C HIS A 56 -11.36 -0.15 -4.46
N LEU A 57 -10.35 0.50 -3.86
CA LEU A 57 -8.98 0.00 -3.92
C LEU A 57 -8.84 -1.34 -3.21
N MET A 58 -9.50 -1.51 -2.08
CA MET A 58 -9.48 -2.75 -1.33
C MET A 58 -10.04 -3.91 -2.15
N SER A 59 -11.18 -3.68 -2.78
CA SER A 59 -11.82 -4.69 -3.61
C SER A 59 -10.95 -5.07 -4.80
N LYS A 60 -10.35 -4.08 -5.44
CA LYS A 60 -9.48 -4.29 -6.58
C LYS A 60 -8.22 -5.08 -6.16
N TRP A 61 -7.68 -4.79 -4.99
CA TRP A 61 -6.56 -5.53 -4.44
C TRP A 61 -6.93 -6.99 -4.18
N GLN A 62 -8.06 -7.22 -3.53
CA GLN A 62 -8.51 -8.58 -3.23
C GLN A 62 -8.69 -9.42 -4.48
N GLN A 63 -9.14 -8.81 -5.55
CA GLN A 63 -9.33 -9.50 -6.82
C GLN A 63 -8.02 -9.79 -7.55
N ASN A 64 -6.93 -9.17 -7.15
CA ASN A 64 -5.64 -9.26 -7.83
C ASN A 64 -4.47 -9.58 -6.90
N GLU A 65 -4.75 -10.17 -5.74
CA GLU A 65 -3.72 -10.42 -4.73
C GLU A 65 -2.51 -11.17 -5.27
N GLU A 66 -2.72 -12.10 -6.16
CA GLU A 66 -1.64 -12.91 -6.71
C GLU A 66 -0.62 -12.11 -7.48
N LEU A 67 -1.00 -10.93 -7.95
CA LEU A 67 -0.12 -10.08 -8.74
C LEU A 67 0.64 -9.08 -7.88
N ILE A 68 0.36 -9.02 -6.59
CA ILE A 68 0.88 -7.97 -5.70
C ILE A 68 1.87 -8.59 -4.73
N SER A 69 3.16 -8.41 -4.98
CA SER A 69 4.21 -8.93 -4.13
C SER A 69 4.97 -7.83 -3.38
N SER A 70 4.58 -6.57 -3.57
CA SER A 70 5.17 -5.44 -2.88
C SER A 70 4.18 -4.29 -2.82
N ALA A 71 4.42 -3.32 -1.95
CA ALA A 71 3.59 -2.11 -1.92
C ALA A 71 3.73 -1.33 -3.22
N GLU A 72 4.89 -1.38 -3.84
CA GLU A 72 5.08 -0.75 -5.16
C GLU A 72 4.18 -1.39 -6.21
N ASP A 73 4.05 -2.72 -6.20
CA ASP A 73 3.12 -3.41 -7.09
C ASP A 73 1.69 -2.94 -6.85
N PHE A 74 1.31 -2.79 -5.59
CA PHE A 74 -0.02 -2.29 -5.26
C PHE A 74 -0.25 -0.90 -5.87
N ILE A 75 0.71 -0.01 -5.69
CA ILE A 75 0.59 1.34 -6.24
C ILE A 75 0.47 1.29 -7.76
N GLU A 76 1.34 0.54 -8.41
CA GLU A 76 1.39 0.50 -9.87
C GLU A 76 0.18 -0.20 -10.50
N LYS A 77 -0.24 -1.32 -9.91
CA LYS A 77 -1.27 -2.16 -10.54
C LYS A 77 -2.68 -1.88 -10.03
N ILE A 78 -2.82 -1.37 -8.82
CA ILE A 78 -4.13 -1.16 -8.20
C ILE A 78 -4.47 0.32 -8.12
N ALA A 79 -3.52 1.16 -7.71
CA ALA A 79 -3.82 2.53 -7.32
C ALA A 79 -3.45 3.59 -8.37
N THR A 80 -3.05 3.18 -9.56
CA THR A 80 -2.60 4.13 -10.58
C THR A 80 -3.75 4.66 -11.44
N ARG A 81 -4.57 3.77 -11.95
CA ARG A 81 -5.58 4.16 -12.93
C ARG A 81 -6.79 3.26 -12.92
N SER A 82 -7.89 3.78 -13.46
CA SER A 82 -9.11 3.00 -13.65
C SER A 82 -8.86 1.85 -14.63
N SER A 83 -9.29 0.67 -14.26
CA SER A 83 -9.22 -0.49 -15.16
C SER A 83 -10.17 -0.37 -16.33
N ILE A 84 -11.17 0.49 -16.24
CA ILE A 84 -12.17 0.67 -17.30
C ILE A 84 -11.72 1.69 -18.32
N SER A 85 -11.32 2.89 -17.88
CA SER A 85 -11.02 3.98 -18.79
C SER A 85 -9.53 4.20 -19.00
N GLY A 86 -8.68 3.68 -18.14
CA GLY A 86 -7.26 3.97 -18.16
C GLY A 86 -6.90 5.33 -17.59
N SER A 87 -7.88 6.11 -17.15
CA SER A 87 -7.61 7.43 -16.59
C SER A 87 -6.96 7.33 -15.22
N PRO A 88 -5.96 8.17 -14.92
CA PRO A 88 -5.31 8.12 -13.61
C PRO A 88 -6.27 8.53 -12.50
N TYR A 89 -6.11 7.93 -11.33
CA TYR A 89 -6.86 8.35 -10.16
C TYR A 89 -6.29 9.67 -9.64
N VAL A 90 -7.17 10.56 -9.25
CA VAL A 90 -6.81 11.90 -8.79
C VAL A 90 -7.45 12.15 -7.44
N ALA A 91 -6.74 12.80 -6.54
CA ALA A 91 -7.24 13.20 -5.24
C ALA A 91 -7.35 14.72 -5.19
N LEU A 92 -8.44 15.21 -4.63
CA LEU A 92 -8.65 16.62 -4.36
C LEU A 92 -8.66 16.80 -2.85
N CYS A 93 -7.60 17.39 -2.32
CA CYS A 93 -7.41 17.53 -0.88
C CYS A 93 -7.21 19.01 -0.57
N GLY A 94 -8.17 19.60 0.13
CA GLY A 94 -8.06 21.01 0.50
C GLY A 94 -7.95 21.94 -0.68
N GLY A 95 -8.56 21.59 -1.80
CA GLY A 95 -8.50 22.40 -3.01
C GLY A 95 -7.29 22.13 -3.90
N GLU A 96 -6.39 21.24 -3.46
CA GLU A 96 -5.22 20.88 -4.27
C GLU A 96 -5.43 19.54 -4.94
N LEU A 97 -5.03 19.48 -6.20
CA LEU A 97 -5.15 18.27 -6.99
C LEU A 97 -3.85 17.49 -6.92
N GLN A 98 -3.95 16.19 -6.66
CA GLN A 98 -2.80 15.31 -6.60
C GLN A 98 -3.09 14.06 -7.43
N ILE A 99 -2.07 13.54 -8.10
CA ILE A 99 -2.17 12.23 -8.75
C ILE A 99 -1.99 11.17 -7.65
N VAL A 100 -2.93 10.26 -7.51
CA VAL A 100 -2.91 9.28 -6.42
C VAL A 100 -1.62 8.46 -6.41
N LYS A 101 -1.16 8.02 -7.57
CA LYS A 101 0.08 7.27 -7.68
C LYS A 101 1.26 8.03 -7.03
N ASP A 102 1.42 9.29 -7.37
CA ASP A 102 2.55 10.09 -6.86
C ASP A 102 2.42 10.34 -5.37
N TRP A 103 1.20 10.61 -4.91
CA TRP A 103 0.92 10.81 -3.51
C TRP A 103 1.28 9.54 -2.71
N PHE A 104 0.85 8.38 -3.20
CA PHE A 104 1.12 7.11 -2.54
C PHE A 104 2.61 6.79 -2.48
N ILE A 105 3.35 7.08 -3.54
CA ILE A 105 4.80 6.89 -3.54
C ILE A 105 5.44 7.71 -2.42
N GLY A 106 5.07 8.97 -2.31
CA GLY A 106 5.59 9.83 -1.25
C GLY A 106 5.21 9.35 0.14
N LEU A 107 3.98 8.90 0.33
CA LEU A 107 3.52 8.35 1.60
C LEU A 107 4.28 7.09 1.98
N LEU A 108 4.51 6.20 1.03
CA LEU A 108 5.22 4.96 1.27
C LEU A 108 6.67 5.24 1.70
N GLU A 109 7.32 6.15 1.00
CA GLU A 109 8.69 6.54 1.34
C GLU A 109 8.76 7.12 2.75
N SER A 110 7.82 7.99 3.09
CA SER A 110 7.77 8.60 4.41
C SER A 110 7.51 7.56 5.50
N HIS A 111 6.60 6.65 5.24
CA HIS A 111 6.27 5.58 6.18
C HIS A 111 7.50 4.70 6.45
N ARG A 112 8.23 4.35 5.41
CA ARG A 112 9.44 3.53 5.56
C ARG A 112 10.54 4.25 6.33
N ARG A 113 10.69 5.55 6.12
CA ARG A 113 11.68 6.32 6.88
C ARG A 113 11.34 6.41 8.36
N SER A 114 10.07 6.54 8.70
CA SER A 114 9.70 6.67 10.10
C SER A 114 9.73 5.34 10.85
N ASN A 115 9.86 4.22 10.15
CA ASN A 115 9.93 2.90 10.76
C ASN A 115 11.37 2.39 10.94
N HIS A 116 12.36 3.26 10.74
CA HIS A 116 13.76 2.87 10.94
C HIS A 116 14.38 3.52 12.17
#